data_59d3d339cdfa9174274912e57e2c7550
#
_entry.id   59d3d339cdfa9174274912e57e2c7550
#
_cell.length_a   1.000
_cell.length_b   1.000
_cell.length_c   1.000
_cell.angle_alpha   90.00
_cell.angle_beta   90.00
_cell.angle_gamma   90.00
#
_symmetry.space_group_name_H-M   'P 1'
#
loop_
_entity.id
_entity.type
_entity.pdbx_description
1 polymer ?
#
loop_
_entity_poly.entity_id
_entity_poly.type
_entity_poly.pdbx_seq_one_letter_code
_entity_poly.pdbx_strand_id
1 'polypeptide(L)'
;VIAINYGNRMSTKGWPVQRLFIGFSATAYFPGASAFDLKARDFIDVPDAKGQVTFENVNQTTAISGGPFAQRKFLVTKLAKELWPWLKARLEKLANDPETRDRARLLLVTNSDTDAEALAMTLAKMADGPGESVGWVRGRQSEYKPSSLEAQQMLVYDDLAEFTSGKHKHKTLLVSALGPMARGHNIVNADGLSAIGGVVICVRPLPASDSPNNNLAHICYETGNTVLPRSSPGEVMTHERKLSNALLQTIRTARPAFSQQPANIRHYTIMNILVSLTQLIGRGRRGGTPVTCYFADAAFLKGLKPWSEMLNESVNRLKEDGDWEQFEHHHAGIASAVQQYILRSRKESV
;
A
#
# COMPACT_ATOMS: atom_id res chain seq x y z
N VAL A 1 -1.13 15.77 8.28
CA VAL A 1 0.21 15.32 8.70
C VAL A 1 1.23 16.46 8.58
N ILE A 2 1.41 17.07 7.41
CA ILE A 2 2.41 18.15 7.20
C ILE A 2 2.25 19.28 8.22
N ALA A 3 1.03 19.83 8.40
CA ALA A 3 0.78 20.92 9.35
C ALA A 3 1.03 20.51 10.81
N ILE A 4 0.69 19.28 11.17
CA ILE A 4 0.92 18.75 12.52
C ILE A 4 2.42 18.60 12.78
N ASN A 5 3.15 17.98 11.84
CA ASN A 5 4.59 17.79 11.96
C ASN A 5 5.34 19.13 11.99
N TYR A 6 4.87 20.12 11.23
CA TYR A 6 5.45 21.47 11.27
C TYR A 6 5.32 22.09 12.67
N GLY A 7 4.13 22.01 13.27
CA GLY A 7 3.91 22.51 14.63
C GLY A 7 4.78 21.82 15.67
N ASN A 8 4.86 20.49 15.64
CA ASN A 8 5.70 19.72 16.53
C ASN A 8 7.19 20.09 16.38
N ARG A 9 7.65 20.22 15.15
CA ARG A 9 9.02 20.60 14.82
C ARG A 9 9.39 21.99 15.37
N MET A 10 8.49 22.96 15.25
CA MET A 10 8.71 24.30 15.79
C MET A 10 8.81 24.25 17.32
N SER A 11 8.00 23.45 17.98
CA SER A 11 8.09 23.23 19.43
C SER A 11 9.44 22.61 19.84
N THR A 12 9.92 21.59 19.14
CA THR A 12 11.22 20.95 19.42
C THR A 12 12.40 21.86 19.20
N LYS A 13 12.26 22.91 18.39
CA LYS A 13 13.27 23.97 18.18
C LYS A 13 13.22 25.08 19.23
N GLY A 14 12.46 24.90 20.31
CA GLY A 14 12.35 25.84 21.41
C GLY A 14 11.41 27.02 21.14
N TRP A 15 10.58 26.95 20.13
CA TRP A 15 9.57 27.98 19.87
C TRP A 15 8.32 27.70 20.71
N PRO A 16 7.68 28.71 21.31
CA PRO A 16 6.54 28.53 22.18
C PRO A 16 5.27 28.19 21.37
N VAL A 17 5.19 26.98 20.82
CA VAL A 17 3.99 26.48 20.17
C VAL A 17 3.26 25.59 21.17
N GLN A 18 2.31 26.18 21.90
CA GLN A 18 1.46 25.47 22.85
C GLN A 18 0.28 24.83 22.12
N ARG A 19 0.51 23.70 21.44
CA ARG A 19 -0.55 22.90 20.82
C ARG A 19 -0.35 21.44 21.17
N LEU A 20 -1.39 20.82 21.71
CA LEU A 20 -1.46 19.39 21.92
C LEU A 20 -2.21 18.75 20.73
N PHE A 21 -1.57 17.81 20.05
CA PHE A 21 -2.20 16.97 19.06
C PHE A 21 -2.18 15.52 19.55
N ILE A 22 -3.35 14.90 19.59
CA ILE A 22 -3.49 13.49 19.89
C ILE A 22 -3.95 12.81 18.61
N GLY A 23 -3.08 11.97 18.04
CA GLY A 23 -3.35 11.23 16.81
C GLY A 23 -3.68 9.78 17.11
N PHE A 24 -4.79 9.28 16.55
CA PHE A 24 -5.19 7.88 16.62
C PHE A 24 -5.07 7.24 15.25
N SER A 25 -4.06 6.43 15.04
CA SER A 25 -3.89 5.70 13.78
C SER A 25 -2.93 4.52 13.95
N ALA A 26 -3.28 3.39 13.38
CA ALA A 26 -2.40 2.21 13.32
C ALA A 26 -1.11 2.45 12.50
N THR A 27 -1.03 3.56 11.75
CA THR A 27 0.11 3.96 10.93
C THR A 27 0.58 5.38 11.25
N ALA A 28 0.35 5.86 12.47
CA ALA A 28 0.76 7.20 12.89
C ALA A 28 2.28 7.33 12.99
N TYR A 29 2.98 6.31 13.47
CA TYR A 29 4.42 6.21 13.46
C TYR A 29 4.84 5.32 12.29
N PHE A 30 5.43 5.90 11.28
CA PHE A 30 5.93 5.16 10.13
C PHE A 30 7.13 5.91 9.54
N PRO A 31 8.31 5.78 10.17
CA PRO A 31 9.48 6.58 9.83
C PRO A 31 9.87 6.40 8.36
N GLY A 32 10.20 7.50 7.70
CA GLY A 32 10.46 7.53 6.26
C GLY A 32 9.21 7.64 5.37
N ALA A 33 8.00 7.40 5.91
CA ALA A 33 6.77 7.56 5.13
C ALA A 33 6.36 9.04 5.07
N SER A 34 6.97 9.79 4.16
CA SER A 34 6.88 11.26 4.08
C SER A 34 5.45 11.83 4.06
N ALA A 35 4.48 11.09 3.51
CA ALA A 35 3.08 11.52 3.45
C ALA A 35 2.26 11.13 4.70
N PHE A 36 2.74 10.22 5.52
CA PHE A 36 1.96 9.58 6.58
C PHE A 36 2.62 9.65 7.96
N ASP A 37 3.95 9.65 8.03
CA ASP A 37 4.68 9.62 9.29
C ASP A 37 4.35 10.84 10.16
N LEU A 38 3.88 10.57 11.38
CA LEU A 38 3.58 11.58 12.37
C LEU A 38 4.73 11.64 13.37
N LYS A 39 5.51 12.71 13.32
CA LYS A 39 6.57 12.99 14.30
C LYS A 39 5.95 13.35 15.64
N ALA A 40 5.54 12.35 16.40
CA ALA A 40 5.03 12.51 17.74
C ALA A 40 6.16 12.59 18.78
N ARG A 41 5.93 13.32 19.86
CA ARG A 41 6.84 13.39 21.00
C ARG A 41 6.73 12.14 21.86
N ASP A 42 5.51 11.73 22.12
CA ASP A 42 5.18 10.61 22.98
C ASP A 42 4.21 9.67 22.25
N PHE A 43 4.36 8.36 22.45
CA PHE A 43 3.51 7.33 21.88
C PHE A 43 2.81 6.57 23.00
N ILE A 44 1.51 6.32 22.81
CA ILE A 44 0.81 5.29 23.58
C ILE A 44 0.94 4.02 22.78
N ASP A 45 1.67 3.07 23.34
CA ASP A 45 1.96 1.80 22.66
C ASP A 45 0.69 0.93 22.66
N VAL A 46 0.32 0.49 21.45
CA VAL A 46 -0.73 -0.51 21.24
C VAL A 46 -0.07 -1.68 20.53
N PRO A 47 -0.08 -2.88 21.11
CA PRO A 47 0.51 -4.05 20.49
C PRO A 47 -0.02 -4.28 19.08
N ASP A 48 0.87 -4.67 18.16
CA ASP A 48 0.48 -5.04 16.80
C ASP A 48 -0.51 -6.21 16.79
N ALA A 49 -1.38 -6.27 15.77
CA ALA A 49 -2.36 -7.35 15.64
C ALA A 49 -1.66 -8.73 15.57
N LYS A 50 -2.21 -9.73 16.23
CA LYS A 50 -1.60 -11.07 16.36
C LYS A 50 -1.45 -11.84 15.05
N GLY A 51 -2.24 -11.56 14.01
CA GLY A 51 -2.23 -12.31 12.75
C GLY A 51 -0.89 -12.21 12.02
N GLN A 52 -0.35 -13.35 11.62
CA GLN A 52 0.87 -13.42 10.81
C GLN A 52 0.67 -12.78 9.44
N VAL A 53 1.67 -12.04 8.98
CA VAL A 53 1.72 -11.50 7.62
C VAL A 53 2.80 -12.22 6.83
N THR A 54 2.48 -12.60 5.60
CA THR A 54 3.44 -13.20 4.67
C THR A 54 3.42 -12.44 3.35
N PHE A 55 4.60 -12.18 2.77
CA PHE A 55 4.77 -11.62 1.42
C PHE A 55 5.22 -12.71 0.47
N GLU A 56 4.54 -12.86 -0.67
CA GLU A 56 4.87 -13.86 -1.68
C GLU A 56 4.76 -13.28 -3.09
N ASN A 57 5.61 -13.75 -4.01
CA ASN A 57 5.48 -13.43 -5.41
C ASN A 57 4.54 -14.42 -6.10
N VAL A 58 3.73 -13.92 -7.03
CA VAL A 58 3.06 -14.77 -8.01
C VAL A 58 3.88 -14.67 -9.29
N ASN A 59 4.41 -15.80 -9.76
CA ASN A 59 5.31 -15.85 -10.92
C ASN A 59 4.53 -15.62 -12.22
N GLN A 60 4.24 -14.35 -12.50
CA GLN A 60 3.62 -13.90 -13.74
C GLN A 60 4.66 -13.29 -14.69
N THR A 61 4.32 -13.21 -15.97
CA THR A 61 5.22 -12.65 -17.00
C THR A 61 4.90 -11.20 -17.33
N THR A 62 3.65 -10.78 -17.12
CA THR A 62 3.17 -9.45 -17.49
C THR A 62 3.59 -8.41 -16.44
N ALA A 63 4.38 -7.42 -16.87
CA ALA A 63 4.71 -6.23 -16.12
C ALA A 63 3.79 -5.07 -16.54
N ILE A 64 3.04 -4.52 -15.59
CA ILE A 64 2.15 -3.37 -15.81
C ILE A 64 2.88 -2.08 -15.43
N SER A 65 3.50 -2.08 -14.25
CA SER A 65 4.22 -0.91 -13.74
C SER A 65 5.48 -0.65 -14.56
N GLY A 66 5.61 0.59 -15.04
CA GLY A 66 6.71 0.98 -15.96
C GLY A 66 6.42 0.73 -17.43
N GLY A 67 5.29 0.08 -17.76
CA GLY A 67 4.82 -0.07 -19.14
C GLY A 67 4.20 1.21 -19.71
N PRO A 68 4.02 1.30 -21.04
CA PRO A 68 3.39 2.45 -21.71
C PRO A 68 1.95 2.63 -21.23
N PHE A 69 1.58 3.88 -20.91
CA PHE A 69 0.23 4.20 -20.42
C PHE A 69 -0.87 3.78 -21.42
N ALA A 70 -0.64 3.99 -22.72
CA ALA A 70 -1.58 3.60 -23.78
C ALA A 70 -1.87 2.08 -23.83
N GLN A 71 -0.96 1.24 -23.34
CA GLN A 71 -1.13 -0.22 -23.31
C GLN A 71 -1.66 -0.73 -21.96
N ARG A 72 -1.89 0.13 -20.99
CA ARG A 72 -2.19 -0.25 -19.61
C ARG A 72 -3.40 -1.18 -19.51
N LYS A 73 -4.51 -0.84 -20.15
CA LYS A 73 -5.72 -1.69 -20.16
C LYS A 73 -5.44 -3.07 -20.76
N PHE A 74 -4.68 -3.14 -21.85
CA PHE A 74 -4.26 -4.40 -22.47
C PHE A 74 -3.39 -5.24 -21.51
N LEU A 75 -2.40 -4.62 -20.84
CA LEU A 75 -1.53 -5.30 -19.88
C LEU A 75 -2.30 -5.82 -18.68
N VAL A 76 -3.24 -5.05 -18.14
CA VAL A 76 -4.12 -5.50 -17.04
C VAL A 76 -4.97 -6.69 -17.46
N THR A 77 -5.56 -6.66 -18.66
CA THR A 77 -6.32 -7.77 -19.23
C THR A 77 -5.45 -9.01 -19.41
N LYS A 78 -4.22 -8.83 -19.88
CA LYS A 78 -3.26 -9.91 -20.05
C LYS A 78 -2.89 -10.54 -18.69
N LEU A 79 -2.57 -9.71 -17.69
CA LEU A 79 -2.29 -10.18 -16.34
C LEU A 79 -3.47 -10.95 -15.75
N ALA A 80 -4.71 -10.47 -15.93
CA ALA A 80 -5.90 -11.17 -15.45
C ALA A 80 -5.98 -12.62 -15.99
N LYS A 81 -5.68 -12.78 -17.29
CA LYS A 81 -5.69 -14.12 -17.95
C LYS A 81 -4.55 -15.01 -17.41
N GLU A 82 -3.36 -14.48 -17.24
CA GLU A 82 -2.22 -15.22 -16.68
C GLU A 82 -2.48 -15.62 -15.22
N LEU A 83 -3.15 -14.75 -14.47
CA LEU A 83 -3.40 -14.93 -13.04
C LEU A 83 -4.53 -15.92 -12.73
N TRP A 84 -5.48 -16.10 -13.65
CA TRP A 84 -6.70 -16.89 -13.43
C TRP A 84 -6.46 -18.32 -12.92
N PRO A 85 -5.57 -19.14 -13.53
CA PRO A 85 -5.32 -20.50 -13.04
C PRO A 85 -4.82 -20.52 -11.59
N TRP A 86 -3.95 -19.59 -11.23
CA TRP A 86 -3.43 -19.45 -9.88
C TRP A 86 -4.51 -19.02 -8.88
N LEU A 87 -5.37 -18.06 -9.27
CA LEU A 87 -6.50 -17.60 -8.43
C LEU A 87 -7.44 -18.75 -8.11
N LYS A 88 -7.78 -19.57 -9.10
CA LYS A 88 -8.63 -20.78 -8.90
C LYS A 88 -7.99 -21.73 -7.89
N ALA A 89 -6.76 -22.13 -8.14
CA ALA A 89 -6.06 -23.06 -7.25
C ALA A 89 -5.93 -22.49 -5.82
N ARG A 90 -5.72 -21.16 -5.69
CA ARG A 90 -5.65 -20.54 -4.38
C ARG A 90 -6.99 -20.49 -3.66
N LEU A 91 -8.07 -20.17 -4.35
CA LEU A 91 -9.43 -20.21 -3.79
C LEU A 91 -9.82 -21.62 -3.37
N GLU A 92 -9.53 -22.63 -4.19
CA GLU A 92 -9.77 -24.04 -3.87
C GLU A 92 -8.98 -24.47 -2.61
N LYS A 93 -7.71 -24.07 -2.51
CA LYS A 93 -6.90 -24.32 -1.31
C LYS A 93 -7.52 -23.71 -0.07
N LEU A 94 -7.94 -22.44 -0.14
CA LEU A 94 -8.59 -21.74 0.98
C LEU A 94 -9.93 -22.38 1.36
N ALA A 95 -10.73 -22.84 0.38
CA ALA A 95 -12.03 -23.44 0.61
C ALA A 95 -11.94 -24.85 1.21
N ASN A 96 -10.90 -25.60 0.87
CA ASN A 96 -10.69 -26.97 1.33
C ASN A 96 -10.03 -27.05 2.73
N ASP A 97 -9.41 -25.98 3.18
CA ASP A 97 -8.79 -25.91 4.50
C ASP A 97 -9.82 -25.49 5.56
N PRO A 98 -10.11 -26.33 6.58
CA PRO A 98 -11.07 -26.02 7.64
C PRO A 98 -10.81 -24.67 8.35
N GLU A 99 -9.55 -24.26 8.48
CA GLU A 99 -9.18 -23.01 9.17
C GLU A 99 -9.39 -21.76 8.31
N THR A 100 -9.48 -21.91 6.99
CA THR A 100 -9.56 -20.79 6.06
C THR A 100 -10.79 -20.77 5.17
N ARG A 101 -11.63 -21.80 5.17
CA ARG A 101 -12.79 -21.91 4.25
C ARG A 101 -13.77 -20.74 4.36
N ASP A 102 -14.00 -20.21 5.58
CA ASP A 102 -14.89 -19.06 5.78
C ASP A 102 -14.25 -17.73 5.29
N ARG A 103 -12.98 -17.81 4.93
CA ARG A 103 -12.14 -16.74 4.39
C ARG A 103 -11.70 -17.01 2.95
N ALA A 104 -12.34 -17.95 2.26
CA ALA A 104 -12.01 -18.33 0.88
C ALA A 104 -12.37 -17.21 -0.12
N ARG A 105 -11.81 -16.02 0.12
CA ARG A 105 -11.93 -14.82 -0.72
C ARG A 105 -10.59 -14.16 -0.91
N LEU A 106 -10.36 -13.64 -2.10
CA LEU A 106 -9.15 -12.87 -2.43
C LEU A 106 -9.52 -11.43 -2.78
N LEU A 107 -8.76 -10.50 -2.22
CA LEU A 107 -8.85 -9.08 -2.53
C LEU A 107 -7.75 -8.72 -3.54
N LEU A 108 -8.14 -8.37 -4.76
CA LEU A 108 -7.24 -7.96 -5.84
C LEU A 108 -7.19 -6.45 -5.92
N VAL A 109 -5.99 -5.88 -5.91
CA VAL A 109 -5.81 -4.44 -5.82
C VAL A 109 -5.01 -3.90 -7.00
N THR A 110 -5.52 -2.81 -7.57
CA THR A 110 -4.90 -2.05 -8.65
C THR A 110 -4.68 -0.59 -8.23
N ASN A 111 -4.10 0.24 -9.10
CA ASN A 111 -3.83 1.65 -8.77
C ASN A 111 -4.99 2.61 -9.13
N SER A 112 -5.92 2.18 -9.97
CA SER A 112 -7.02 3.04 -10.45
C SER A 112 -8.32 2.25 -10.64
N ASP A 113 -9.45 2.95 -10.63
CA ASP A 113 -10.77 2.35 -10.93
C ASP A 113 -10.83 1.81 -12.36
N THR A 114 -10.16 2.44 -13.32
CA THR A 114 -10.05 1.94 -14.72
C THR A 114 -9.35 0.59 -14.79
N ASP A 115 -8.23 0.43 -14.07
CA ASP A 115 -7.51 -0.84 -14.00
C ASP A 115 -8.36 -1.90 -13.26
N ALA A 116 -9.02 -1.51 -12.18
CA ALA A 116 -9.88 -2.40 -11.39
C ALA A 116 -11.06 -2.92 -12.22
N GLU A 117 -11.72 -2.06 -12.98
CA GLU A 117 -12.78 -2.47 -13.89
C GLU A 117 -12.28 -3.44 -14.97
N ALA A 118 -11.16 -3.11 -15.64
CA ALA A 118 -10.60 -3.96 -16.67
C ALA A 118 -10.21 -5.36 -16.14
N LEU A 119 -9.64 -5.40 -14.92
CA LEU A 119 -9.31 -6.65 -14.23
C LEU A 119 -10.58 -7.44 -13.90
N ALA A 120 -11.57 -6.81 -13.25
CA ALA A 120 -12.82 -7.44 -12.84
C ALA A 120 -13.61 -7.99 -14.02
N MET A 121 -13.77 -7.21 -15.09
CA MET A 121 -14.45 -7.62 -16.32
C MET A 121 -13.77 -8.82 -16.99
N THR A 122 -12.45 -8.85 -16.99
CA THR A 122 -11.71 -9.95 -17.58
C THR A 122 -11.88 -11.23 -16.75
N LEU A 123 -11.75 -11.14 -15.43
CA LEU A 123 -11.91 -12.28 -14.52
C LEU A 123 -13.35 -12.81 -14.55
N ALA A 124 -14.36 -11.94 -14.57
CA ALA A 124 -15.76 -12.34 -14.66
C ALA A 124 -16.07 -13.15 -15.94
N LYS A 125 -15.51 -12.75 -17.09
CA LYS A 125 -15.63 -13.49 -18.35
C LYS A 125 -14.96 -14.88 -18.31
N MET A 126 -13.96 -15.05 -17.47
CA MET A 126 -13.23 -16.31 -17.30
C MET A 126 -13.85 -17.23 -16.23
N ALA A 127 -14.63 -16.66 -15.32
CA ALA A 127 -15.34 -17.37 -14.26
C ALA A 127 -16.73 -17.80 -14.75
N ASP A 128 -17.75 -17.15 -14.26
CA ASP A 128 -19.16 -17.51 -14.40
C ASP A 128 -20.05 -16.36 -14.89
N GLY A 129 -19.42 -15.26 -15.26
CA GLY A 129 -20.09 -14.08 -15.78
C GLY A 129 -20.10 -12.87 -14.84
N PRO A 130 -20.61 -11.72 -15.35
CA PRO A 130 -20.68 -10.49 -14.59
C PRO A 130 -21.60 -10.60 -13.37
N GLY A 131 -21.09 -10.20 -12.21
CA GLY A 131 -21.87 -10.13 -10.98
C GLY A 131 -21.94 -11.42 -10.16
N GLU A 132 -21.48 -12.54 -10.67
CA GLU A 132 -21.41 -13.80 -9.95
C GLU A 132 -20.22 -13.83 -8.98
N SER A 133 -19.17 -14.62 -9.22
CA SER A 133 -18.04 -14.77 -8.30
C SER A 133 -17.17 -13.52 -8.14
N VAL A 134 -17.25 -12.55 -9.06
CA VAL A 134 -16.42 -11.36 -9.07
C VAL A 134 -17.22 -10.12 -8.64
N GLY A 135 -16.69 -9.39 -7.67
CA GLY A 135 -17.19 -8.08 -7.26
C GLY A 135 -16.17 -6.99 -7.53
N TRP A 136 -16.61 -5.84 -8.01
CA TRP A 136 -15.80 -4.64 -8.16
C TRP A 136 -16.19 -3.60 -7.12
N VAL A 137 -15.22 -3.23 -6.27
CA VAL A 137 -15.40 -2.21 -5.23
C VAL A 137 -14.87 -0.89 -5.72
N ARG A 138 -15.78 0.09 -5.85
CA ARG A 138 -15.46 1.47 -6.20
C ARG A 138 -15.62 2.38 -4.99
N GLY A 139 -14.77 3.41 -4.86
CA GLY A 139 -14.91 4.40 -3.81
C GLY A 139 -16.21 5.22 -3.95
N ARG A 140 -16.88 5.53 -2.84
CA ARG A 140 -18.12 6.35 -2.83
C ARG A 140 -17.95 7.71 -3.51
N GLN A 141 -16.79 8.33 -3.37
CA GLN A 141 -16.47 9.65 -3.92
C GLN A 141 -15.79 9.57 -5.31
N SER A 142 -15.70 8.37 -5.89
CA SER A 142 -15.10 8.22 -7.22
C SER A 142 -16.05 8.78 -8.28
N GLU A 143 -15.55 9.72 -9.07
CA GLU A 143 -16.26 10.25 -10.25
C GLU A 143 -16.24 9.27 -11.44
N TYR A 144 -15.48 8.20 -11.33
CA TYR A 144 -15.37 7.19 -12.38
C TYR A 144 -16.70 6.49 -12.62
N LYS A 145 -17.16 6.47 -13.87
CA LYS A 145 -18.40 5.78 -14.27
C LYS A 145 -18.06 4.43 -14.90
N PRO A 146 -18.84 3.36 -14.57
CA PRO A 146 -18.69 2.07 -15.24
C PRO A 146 -18.80 2.21 -16.75
N SER A 147 -17.95 1.51 -17.49
CA SER A 147 -17.88 1.61 -18.95
C SER A 147 -19.03 0.85 -19.64
N SER A 148 -19.73 -0.04 -18.92
CA SER A 148 -20.81 -0.87 -19.46
C SER A 148 -21.83 -1.26 -18.37
N LEU A 149 -23.01 -1.77 -18.79
CA LEU A 149 -23.99 -2.36 -17.88
C LEU A 149 -23.42 -3.58 -17.14
N GLU A 150 -22.62 -4.41 -17.80
CA GLU A 150 -21.95 -5.56 -17.19
C GLU A 150 -21.02 -5.09 -16.05
N ALA A 151 -20.23 -4.04 -16.28
CA ALA A 151 -19.38 -3.46 -15.23
C ALA A 151 -20.21 -2.93 -14.06
N GLN A 152 -21.37 -2.34 -14.34
CA GLN A 152 -22.28 -1.85 -13.31
C GLN A 152 -22.87 -2.99 -12.46
N GLN A 153 -23.17 -4.15 -13.04
CA GLN A 153 -23.66 -5.32 -12.31
C GLN A 153 -22.63 -5.89 -11.31
N MET A 154 -21.35 -5.70 -11.58
CA MET A 154 -20.29 -6.15 -10.69
C MET A 154 -20.04 -5.21 -9.50
N LEU A 155 -20.61 -4.00 -9.50
CA LEU A 155 -20.37 -3.03 -8.44
C LEU A 155 -20.87 -3.53 -7.09
N VAL A 156 -19.98 -3.45 -6.12
CA VAL A 156 -20.24 -3.67 -4.70
C VAL A 156 -19.98 -2.34 -4.00
N TYR A 157 -21.04 -1.70 -3.50
CA TYR A 157 -20.95 -0.42 -2.81
C TYR A 157 -20.88 -0.61 -1.28
N ASP A 158 -21.83 0.00 -0.62
CA ASP A 158 -21.93 0.13 0.83
C ASP A 158 -22.20 -1.18 1.56
N ASP A 159 -22.56 -2.20 0.82
CA ASP A 159 -22.92 -3.53 1.35
C ASP A 159 -21.70 -4.37 1.77
N LEU A 160 -20.50 -3.80 1.78
CA LEU A 160 -19.28 -4.53 2.21
C LEU A 160 -19.34 -5.00 3.66
N ALA A 161 -20.08 -4.31 4.52
CA ALA A 161 -20.31 -4.77 5.90
C ALA A 161 -21.14 -6.06 5.95
N GLU A 162 -22.03 -6.28 4.97
CA GLU A 162 -22.87 -7.47 4.83
C GLU A 162 -22.32 -8.46 3.78
N PHE A 163 -21.05 -8.26 3.38
CA PHE A 163 -20.46 -9.00 2.27
C PHE A 163 -20.52 -10.52 2.46
N THR A 164 -20.40 -10.99 3.69
CA THR A 164 -20.39 -12.42 4.01
C THR A 164 -21.79 -13.02 4.25
N SER A 165 -22.78 -12.20 4.53
CA SER A 165 -24.16 -12.63 4.86
C SER A 165 -25.22 -12.18 3.86
N GLY A 166 -24.95 -11.09 3.12
CA GLY A 166 -25.91 -10.48 2.20
C GLY A 166 -25.87 -11.02 0.77
N LYS A 167 -26.36 -10.20 -0.17
CA LYS A 167 -26.44 -10.53 -1.61
C LYS A 167 -25.10 -10.84 -2.28
N HIS A 168 -23.98 -10.47 -1.65
CA HIS A 168 -22.63 -10.66 -2.20
C HIS A 168 -21.88 -11.85 -1.59
N LYS A 169 -22.53 -12.67 -0.75
CA LYS A 169 -21.89 -13.80 -0.04
C LYS A 169 -21.21 -14.82 -0.97
N HIS A 170 -21.69 -14.96 -2.20
CA HIS A 170 -21.17 -15.87 -3.23
C HIS A 170 -19.90 -15.33 -3.92
N LYS A 171 -19.59 -14.05 -3.80
CA LYS A 171 -18.43 -13.46 -4.44
C LYS A 171 -17.13 -13.85 -3.71
N THR A 172 -16.22 -14.44 -4.46
CA THR A 172 -14.94 -14.95 -3.95
C THR A 172 -13.76 -14.07 -4.36
N LEU A 173 -13.92 -13.26 -5.40
CA LEU A 173 -12.93 -12.30 -5.89
C LEU A 173 -13.47 -10.89 -5.73
N LEU A 174 -12.75 -10.07 -4.97
CA LEU A 174 -13.02 -8.65 -4.82
C LEU A 174 -11.93 -7.86 -5.52
N VAL A 175 -12.29 -7.05 -6.49
CA VAL A 175 -11.36 -6.19 -7.21
C VAL A 175 -11.60 -4.75 -6.83
N SER A 176 -10.54 -4.00 -6.50
CA SER A 176 -10.64 -2.58 -6.14
C SER A 176 -9.39 -1.81 -6.53
N ALA A 177 -9.52 -0.50 -6.67
CA ALA A 177 -8.39 0.39 -6.58
C ALA A 177 -7.87 0.46 -5.12
N LEU A 178 -6.59 0.78 -4.96
CA LEU A 178 -5.94 0.84 -3.63
C LEU A 178 -6.60 1.86 -2.70
N GLY A 179 -6.90 3.05 -3.21
CA GLY A 179 -7.43 4.16 -2.41
C GLY A 179 -8.69 3.81 -1.61
N PRO A 180 -9.76 3.30 -2.24
CA PRO A 180 -10.98 2.89 -1.54
C PRO A 180 -10.75 1.82 -0.49
N MET A 181 -9.92 0.82 -0.79
CA MET A 181 -9.70 -0.32 0.11
C MET A 181 -8.69 -0.06 1.23
N ALA A 182 -7.75 0.86 1.04
CA ALA A 182 -6.83 1.24 2.12
C ALA A 182 -7.57 1.92 3.29
N ARG A 183 -8.76 2.49 3.08
CA ARG A 183 -9.49 3.26 4.10
C ARG A 183 -10.96 2.81 4.24
N GLY A 184 -11.41 2.63 5.48
CA GLY A 184 -12.83 2.70 5.84
C GLY A 184 -13.67 1.42 5.77
N HIS A 185 -13.28 0.32 5.14
CA HIS A 185 -14.14 -0.86 5.00
C HIS A 185 -13.65 -2.06 5.83
N ASN A 186 -14.56 -2.67 6.57
CA ASN A 186 -14.31 -3.95 7.25
C ASN A 186 -15.06 -5.05 6.51
N ILE A 187 -14.33 -6.07 6.07
CA ILE A 187 -14.91 -7.26 5.43
C ILE A 187 -14.67 -8.41 6.39
N VAL A 188 -15.65 -8.63 7.25
CA VAL A 188 -15.59 -9.61 8.34
C VAL A 188 -16.74 -10.63 8.22
N ASN A 189 -16.53 -11.82 8.76
CA ASN A 189 -17.56 -12.82 8.95
C ASN A 189 -18.40 -12.54 10.20
N ALA A 190 -19.34 -13.42 10.53
CA ALA A 190 -20.22 -13.29 11.68
C ALA A 190 -19.46 -13.26 13.04
N ASP A 191 -18.29 -13.87 13.10
CA ASP A 191 -17.43 -13.92 14.28
C ASP A 191 -16.51 -12.70 14.43
N GLY A 192 -16.64 -11.70 13.53
CA GLY A 192 -15.78 -10.52 13.50
C GLY A 192 -14.36 -10.78 12.97
N LEU A 193 -14.10 -11.97 12.43
CA LEU A 193 -12.84 -12.33 11.81
C LEU A 193 -12.81 -11.85 10.36
N SER A 194 -11.60 -11.62 9.81
CA SER A 194 -11.48 -11.25 8.40
C SER A 194 -12.09 -12.32 7.50
N ALA A 195 -12.93 -11.91 6.56
CA ALA A 195 -13.44 -12.79 5.50
C ALA A 195 -12.50 -12.90 4.30
N ILE A 196 -11.35 -12.21 4.32
CA ILE A 196 -10.34 -12.20 3.24
C ILE A 196 -9.18 -13.13 3.61
N GLY A 197 -8.95 -14.15 2.82
CA GLY A 197 -7.85 -15.12 3.01
C GLY A 197 -6.53 -14.70 2.36
N GLY A 198 -6.55 -13.72 1.47
CA GLY A 198 -5.34 -13.18 0.84
C GLY A 198 -5.57 -11.87 0.10
N VAL A 199 -4.51 -11.09 -0.04
CA VAL A 199 -4.49 -9.82 -0.77
C VAL A 199 -3.55 -9.95 -1.95
N VAL A 200 -3.99 -9.61 -3.15
CA VAL A 200 -3.21 -9.71 -4.40
C VAL A 200 -2.96 -8.32 -4.95
N ILE A 201 -1.72 -7.90 -4.98
CA ILE A 201 -1.30 -6.62 -5.55
C ILE A 201 -1.04 -6.82 -7.04
N CYS A 202 -2.04 -6.48 -7.84
CA CYS A 202 -2.03 -6.69 -9.29
C CYS A 202 -1.25 -5.63 -10.07
N VAL A 203 -1.01 -4.47 -9.44
CA VAL A 203 -0.22 -3.37 -10.02
C VAL A 203 0.64 -2.79 -8.90
N ARG A 204 1.93 -2.63 -9.12
CA ARG A 204 2.82 -2.03 -8.12
C ARG A 204 2.35 -0.60 -7.80
N PRO A 205 2.04 -0.28 -6.52
CA PRO A 205 1.37 0.96 -6.13
C PRO A 205 2.35 2.16 -6.09
N LEU A 206 3.00 2.42 -7.22
CA LEU A 206 3.85 3.59 -7.38
C LEU A 206 2.99 4.83 -7.66
N PRO A 207 3.23 5.94 -6.95
CA PRO A 207 2.62 7.22 -7.29
C PRO A 207 3.16 7.70 -8.65
N ALA A 208 2.39 8.54 -9.32
CA ALA A 208 2.90 9.25 -10.49
C ALA A 208 4.12 10.10 -10.09
N SER A 209 5.19 10.04 -10.88
CA SER A 209 6.45 10.73 -10.58
C SER A 209 6.30 12.27 -10.55
N ASP A 210 5.28 12.78 -11.24
CA ASP A 210 4.93 14.20 -11.33
C ASP A 210 3.83 14.62 -10.34
N SER A 211 3.40 13.73 -9.43
CA SER A 211 2.37 14.03 -8.42
C SER A 211 2.81 15.19 -7.52
N PRO A 212 2.14 16.36 -7.59
CA PRO A 212 2.53 17.52 -6.77
C PRO A 212 2.43 17.24 -5.27
N ASN A 213 1.39 16.50 -4.85
CA ASN A 213 1.19 16.16 -3.44
C ASN A 213 2.28 15.24 -2.91
N ASN A 214 2.73 14.28 -3.70
CA ASN A 214 3.81 13.38 -3.31
C ASN A 214 5.14 14.12 -3.21
N ASN A 215 5.45 14.96 -4.20
CA ASN A 215 6.66 15.77 -4.21
C ASN A 215 6.68 16.77 -3.04
N LEU A 216 5.55 17.42 -2.75
CA LEU A 216 5.42 18.31 -1.59
C LEU A 216 5.62 17.55 -0.28
N ALA A 217 5.06 16.34 -0.16
CA ALA A 217 5.25 15.51 1.03
C ALA A 217 6.73 15.19 1.26
N HIS A 218 7.46 14.80 0.21
CA HIS A 218 8.90 14.52 0.31
C HIS A 218 9.69 15.76 0.73
N ILE A 219 9.42 16.92 0.12
CA ILE A 219 10.08 18.19 0.47
C ILE A 219 9.83 18.55 1.93
N CYS A 220 8.56 18.51 2.37
CA CYS A 220 8.20 18.85 3.74
C CYS A 220 8.77 17.87 4.76
N TYR A 221 8.88 16.59 4.42
CA TYR A 221 9.47 15.59 5.29
C TYR A 221 10.97 15.83 5.47
N GLU A 222 11.71 16.01 4.39
CA GLU A 222 13.15 16.27 4.41
C GLU A 222 13.49 17.55 5.18
N THR A 223 12.84 18.66 4.84
CA THR A 223 13.05 19.93 5.56
C THR A 223 12.65 19.85 7.03
N GLY A 224 11.64 19.02 7.33
CA GLY A 224 11.15 18.76 8.69
C GLY A 224 12.15 18.04 9.58
N ASN A 225 12.92 17.15 9.01
CA ASN A 225 13.91 16.37 9.75
C ASN A 225 15.22 17.12 10.00
N THR A 226 15.44 18.27 9.33
CA THR A 226 16.66 19.05 9.53
C THR A 226 16.64 19.78 10.86
N VAL A 227 17.57 19.45 11.74
CA VAL A 227 17.75 20.10 13.03
C VAL A 227 18.74 21.25 12.88
N LEU A 228 18.30 22.46 13.21
CA LEU A 228 19.16 23.65 13.27
C LEU A 228 19.29 24.09 14.73
N PRO A 229 20.39 23.76 15.41
CA PRO A 229 20.57 24.19 16.79
C PRO A 229 20.74 25.72 16.91
N ARG A 230 20.04 26.32 17.87
CA ARG A 230 20.18 27.74 18.26
C ARG A 230 20.04 28.78 17.13
N SER A 231 19.23 28.52 16.13
CA SER A 231 18.99 29.45 15.03
C SER A 231 17.78 30.36 15.28
N SER A 232 17.84 31.57 14.78
CA SER A 232 16.69 32.47 14.76
C SER A 232 15.60 31.95 13.81
N PRO A 233 14.34 32.38 13.97
CA PRO A 233 13.26 32.02 13.04
C PRO A 233 13.59 32.31 11.57
N GLY A 234 14.22 33.47 11.30
CA GLY A 234 14.60 33.84 9.93
C GLY A 234 15.66 32.93 9.31
N GLU A 235 16.64 32.50 10.11
CA GLU A 235 17.66 31.55 9.66
C GLU A 235 17.06 30.17 9.35
N VAL A 236 16.17 29.68 10.21
CA VAL A 236 15.46 28.43 9.98
C VAL A 236 14.65 28.47 8.67
N MET A 237 13.86 29.55 8.47
CA MET A 237 13.07 29.71 7.24
C MET A 237 13.97 29.82 6.00
N THR A 238 15.08 30.50 6.09
CA THR A 238 16.03 30.62 4.98
C THR A 238 16.66 29.30 4.63
N HIS A 239 17.05 28.53 5.64
CA HIS A 239 17.61 27.19 5.45
C HIS A 239 16.57 26.22 4.83
N GLU A 240 15.35 26.21 5.35
CA GLU A 240 14.27 25.37 4.83
C GLU A 240 13.93 25.72 3.37
N ARG A 241 13.94 27.00 3.01
CA ARG A 241 13.75 27.43 1.62
C ARG A 241 14.86 26.91 0.70
N LYS A 242 16.13 26.96 1.14
CA LYS A 242 17.26 26.44 0.38
C LYS A 242 17.14 24.92 0.17
N LEU A 243 16.86 24.17 1.23
CA LEU A 243 16.65 22.72 1.16
C LEU A 243 15.47 22.35 0.25
N SER A 244 14.34 23.04 0.41
CA SER A 244 13.14 22.81 -0.41
C SER A 244 13.44 23.04 -1.89
N ASN A 245 14.15 24.11 -2.23
CA ASN A 245 14.53 24.42 -3.60
C ASN A 245 15.50 23.37 -4.17
N ALA A 246 16.51 22.95 -3.40
CA ALA A 246 17.46 21.93 -3.80
C ALA A 246 16.75 20.59 -4.08
N LEU A 247 15.85 20.16 -3.18
CA LEU A 247 15.09 18.91 -3.35
C LEU A 247 14.11 19.00 -4.52
N LEU A 248 13.44 20.15 -4.71
CA LEU A 248 12.56 20.37 -5.85
C LEU A 248 13.32 20.28 -7.17
N GLN A 249 14.51 20.85 -7.26
CA GLN A 249 15.37 20.72 -8.44
C GLN A 249 15.78 19.26 -8.66
N THR A 250 16.17 18.55 -7.60
CA THR A 250 16.53 17.14 -7.68
C THR A 250 15.35 16.30 -8.21
N ILE A 251 14.13 16.53 -7.71
CA ILE A 251 12.91 15.81 -8.18
C ILE A 251 12.62 16.14 -9.65
N ARG A 252 12.75 17.41 -10.06
CA ARG A 252 12.51 17.84 -11.45
C ARG A 252 13.53 17.29 -12.44
N THR A 253 14.77 17.11 -12.02
CA THR A 253 15.85 16.57 -12.87
C THR A 253 15.94 15.05 -12.80
N ALA A 254 15.27 14.41 -11.81
CA ALA A 254 15.23 12.96 -11.70
C ALA A 254 14.56 12.35 -12.94
N ARG A 255 15.11 11.23 -13.39
CA ARG A 255 14.51 10.46 -14.48
C ARG A 255 13.14 9.90 -14.04
N PRO A 256 12.18 9.79 -14.95
CA PRO A 256 10.82 9.34 -14.61
C PRO A 256 10.77 7.90 -14.07
N ALA A 257 11.76 7.05 -14.37
CA ALA A 257 11.82 5.69 -13.85
C ALA A 257 12.10 5.70 -12.34
N PHE A 258 11.21 5.10 -11.58
CA PHE A 258 11.29 5.04 -10.10
C PHE A 258 12.65 4.51 -9.60
N SER A 259 13.17 3.46 -10.23
CA SER A 259 14.46 2.85 -9.88
C SER A 259 15.67 3.78 -10.05
N GLN A 260 15.51 4.86 -10.81
CA GLN A 260 16.56 5.86 -11.09
C GLN A 260 16.44 7.12 -10.25
N GLN A 261 15.39 7.23 -9.42
CA GLN A 261 15.24 8.35 -8.48
C GLN A 261 16.33 8.32 -7.41
N PRO A 262 16.65 9.48 -6.79
CA PRO A 262 17.56 9.54 -5.64
C PRO A 262 17.15 8.58 -4.52
N ALA A 263 18.12 8.06 -3.79
CA ALA A 263 17.90 7.02 -2.77
C ALA A 263 16.92 7.45 -1.68
N ASN A 264 16.98 8.70 -1.21
CA ASN A 264 16.05 9.25 -0.23
C ASN A 264 14.61 9.33 -0.78
N ILE A 265 14.41 9.75 -2.03
CA ILE A 265 13.09 9.82 -2.66
C ILE A 265 12.51 8.41 -2.86
N ARG A 266 13.34 7.45 -3.27
CA ARG A 266 12.93 6.04 -3.35
C ARG A 266 12.50 5.51 -1.98
N HIS A 267 13.29 5.77 -0.96
CA HIS A 267 13.00 5.36 0.42
C HIS A 267 11.64 5.92 0.87
N TYR A 268 11.40 7.22 0.75
CA TYR A 268 10.12 7.85 1.14
C TYR A 268 8.94 7.25 0.38
N THR A 269 9.11 7.00 -0.91
CA THR A 269 8.07 6.38 -1.73
C THR A 269 7.79 4.94 -1.29
N ILE A 270 8.81 4.14 -1.01
CA ILE A 270 8.66 2.76 -0.53
C ILE A 270 7.96 2.73 0.83
N MET A 271 8.34 3.61 1.75
CA MET A 271 7.69 3.70 3.06
C MET A 271 6.22 4.14 2.95
N ASN A 272 5.88 5.07 2.07
CA ASN A 272 4.50 5.44 1.77
C ASN A 272 3.69 4.25 1.19
N ILE A 273 4.31 3.43 0.34
CA ILE A 273 3.70 2.21 -0.18
C ILE A 273 3.47 1.21 0.96
N LEU A 274 4.46 1.01 1.84
CA LEU A 274 4.32 0.11 2.99
C LEU A 274 3.20 0.53 3.93
N VAL A 275 2.98 1.85 4.16
CA VAL A 275 1.81 2.33 4.89
C VAL A 275 0.52 1.86 4.23
N SER A 276 0.42 2.04 2.91
CA SER A 276 -0.78 1.64 2.17
C SER A 276 -0.99 0.13 2.21
N LEU A 277 0.07 -0.65 2.09
CA LEU A 277 0.03 -2.11 2.23
C LEU A 277 -0.36 -2.53 3.65
N THR A 278 0.19 -1.88 4.69
CA THR A 278 -0.16 -2.14 6.09
C THR A 278 -1.65 -1.93 6.34
N GLN A 279 -2.21 -0.83 5.84
CA GLN A 279 -3.64 -0.55 5.96
C GLN A 279 -4.49 -1.59 5.22
N LEU A 280 -4.08 -1.99 4.03
CA LEU A 280 -4.77 -2.99 3.21
C LEU A 280 -4.69 -4.39 3.83
N ILE A 281 -3.50 -4.81 4.26
CA ILE A 281 -3.24 -6.09 4.92
C ILE A 281 -4.01 -6.17 6.25
N GLY A 282 -4.14 -5.05 6.96
CA GLY A 282 -4.97 -4.96 8.16
C GLY A 282 -6.42 -5.42 7.96
N ARG A 283 -6.95 -5.38 6.72
CA ARG A 283 -8.26 -5.97 6.40
C ARG A 283 -8.26 -7.49 6.49
N GLY A 284 -7.16 -8.12 6.04
CA GLY A 284 -6.97 -9.57 6.12
C GLY A 284 -6.60 -10.07 7.52
N ARG A 285 -6.13 -9.18 8.43
CA ARG A 285 -5.70 -9.52 9.80
C ARG A 285 -6.77 -9.32 10.87
N ARG A 286 -7.97 -8.89 10.50
CA ARG A 286 -9.06 -8.65 11.48
C ARG A 286 -9.33 -9.89 12.32
N GLY A 287 -9.46 -9.70 13.65
CA GLY A 287 -9.63 -10.79 14.58
C GLY A 287 -8.37 -11.63 14.82
N GLY A 288 -7.19 -11.16 14.41
CA GLY A 288 -5.93 -11.88 14.59
C GLY A 288 -5.68 -12.99 13.56
N THR A 289 -6.40 -12.98 12.44
CA THR A 289 -6.25 -13.99 11.38
C THR A 289 -4.95 -13.79 10.57
N PRO A 290 -4.26 -14.86 10.12
CA PRO A 290 -3.11 -14.76 9.24
C PRO A 290 -3.52 -14.28 7.85
N VAL A 291 -2.65 -13.56 7.15
CA VAL A 291 -2.89 -13.09 5.78
C VAL A 291 -1.64 -13.12 4.93
N THR A 292 -1.77 -13.57 3.69
CA THR A 292 -0.70 -13.49 2.70
C THR A 292 -1.00 -12.36 1.70
N CYS A 293 0.00 -11.51 1.48
CA CYS A 293 0.01 -10.49 0.44
C CYS A 293 0.84 -11.00 -0.74
N TYR A 294 0.20 -11.13 -1.89
CA TYR A 294 0.77 -11.67 -3.12
C TYR A 294 1.11 -10.53 -4.09
N PHE A 295 2.33 -10.51 -4.60
CA PHE A 295 2.78 -9.57 -5.62
C PHE A 295 2.65 -10.20 -7.00
N ALA A 296 1.68 -9.76 -7.79
CA ALA A 296 1.34 -10.36 -9.09
C ALA A 296 1.89 -9.62 -10.30
N ASP A 297 2.14 -8.30 -10.20
CA ASP A 297 2.79 -7.53 -11.27
C ASP A 297 4.26 -8.00 -11.42
N ALA A 298 4.63 -8.48 -12.60
CA ALA A 298 6.01 -8.92 -12.84
C ALA A 298 7.05 -7.80 -12.61
N ALA A 299 6.64 -6.53 -12.57
CA ALA A 299 7.49 -5.41 -12.21
C ALA A 299 8.02 -5.47 -10.76
N PHE A 300 7.46 -6.30 -9.87
CA PHE A 300 8.02 -6.55 -8.55
C PHE A 300 9.31 -7.40 -8.61
N LEU A 301 9.40 -8.29 -9.60
CA LEU A 301 10.52 -9.22 -9.78
C LEU A 301 11.54 -8.75 -10.80
N LYS A 302 11.07 -8.06 -11.84
CA LYS A 302 11.85 -7.69 -13.02
C LYS A 302 12.09 -6.17 -13.06
N GLY A 303 13.17 -5.77 -13.67
CA GLY A 303 13.52 -4.36 -13.86
C GLY A 303 14.95 -4.09 -13.38
N LEU A 304 15.36 -2.82 -13.43
CA LEU A 304 16.69 -2.40 -12.98
C LEU A 304 16.93 -2.68 -11.48
N LYS A 305 15.85 -2.76 -10.70
CA LYS A 305 15.90 -2.99 -9.26
C LYS A 305 14.67 -3.77 -8.79
N PRO A 306 14.83 -5.03 -8.38
CA PRO A 306 13.76 -5.84 -7.80
C PRO A 306 13.17 -5.21 -6.53
N TRP A 307 11.91 -5.49 -6.24
CA TRP A 307 11.22 -4.98 -5.06
C TRP A 307 11.91 -5.37 -3.74
N SER A 308 12.40 -6.60 -3.65
CA SER A 308 13.16 -7.09 -2.50
C SER A 308 14.43 -6.29 -2.22
N GLU A 309 15.14 -5.87 -3.27
CA GLU A 309 16.32 -5.03 -3.14
C GLU A 309 15.96 -3.62 -2.66
N MET A 310 14.90 -3.03 -3.20
CA MET A 310 14.41 -1.71 -2.78
C MET A 310 13.93 -1.73 -1.33
N LEU A 311 13.24 -2.80 -0.91
CA LEU A 311 12.84 -2.98 0.50
C LEU A 311 14.08 -3.11 1.40
N ASN A 312 15.09 -3.87 0.96
CA ASN A 312 16.33 -4.02 1.73
C ASN A 312 17.08 -2.69 1.90
N GLU A 313 17.12 -1.85 0.88
CA GLU A 313 17.68 -0.49 1.00
C GLU A 313 16.92 0.35 2.02
N SER A 314 15.59 0.27 2.02
CA SER A 314 14.76 1.01 2.98
C SER A 314 14.93 0.51 4.40
N VAL A 315 15.08 -0.82 4.60
CA VAL A 315 15.37 -1.40 5.92
C VAL A 315 16.75 -0.96 6.43
N ASN A 316 17.76 -0.98 5.55
CA ASN A 316 19.10 -0.52 5.93
C ASN A 316 19.09 0.96 6.31
N ARG A 317 18.35 1.78 5.58
CA ARG A 317 18.20 3.20 5.90
C ARG A 317 17.55 3.42 7.27
N LEU A 318 16.46 2.70 7.59
CA LEU A 318 15.84 2.75 8.92
C LEU A 318 16.82 2.35 10.04
N LYS A 319 17.70 1.37 9.78
CA LYS A 319 18.73 0.97 10.74
C LYS A 319 19.81 2.04 10.91
N GLU A 320 20.26 2.66 9.83
CA GLU A 320 21.23 3.77 9.84
C GLU A 320 20.68 5.00 10.58
N ASP A 321 19.38 5.30 10.40
CA ASP A 321 18.70 6.41 11.05
C ASP A 321 18.31 6.09 12.53
N GLY A 322 18.48 4.84 12.99
CA GLY A 322 18.11 4.39 14.34
C GLY A 322 16.62 4.14 14.57
N ASP A 323 15.83 4.15 13.50
CA ASP A 323 14.36 4.03 13.54
C ASP A 323 13.86 2.58 13.44
N TRP A 324 14.74 1.61 13.12
CA TRP A 324 14.34 0.23 12.82
C TRP A 324 13.73 -0.50 14.02
N GLU A 325 14.34 -0.43 15.19
CA GLU A 325 13.85 -1.15 16.38
C GLU A 325 12.46 -0.69 16.78
N GLN A 326 12.23 0.61 16.72
CA GLN A 326 10.92 1.18 17.03
C GLN A 326 9.90 0.85 15.93
N PHE A 327 10.30 0.84 14.67
CA PHE A 327 9.45 0.38 13.56
C PHE A 327 9.05 -1.08 13.73
N GLU A 328 9.99 -1.96 14.05
CA GLU A 328 9.75 -3.38 14.29
C GLU A 328 8.82 -3.60 15.48
N HIS A 329 8.97 -2.82 16.55
CA HIS A 329 8.09 -2.87 17.71
C HIS A 329 6.64 -2.51 17.37
N HIS A 330 6.41 -1.40 16.66
CA HIS A 330 5.05 -0.95 16.32
C HIS A 330 4.40 -1.70 15.15
N HIS A 331 5.20 -2.30 14.27
CA HIS A 331 4.75 -2.93 13.02
C HIS A 331 5.33 -4.34 12.86
N ALA A 332 5.40 -5.12 13.94
CA ALA A 332 6.08 -6.41 13.98
C ALA A 332 5.69 -7.37 12.83
N GLY A 333 4.39 -7.46 12.52
CA GLY A 333 3.92 -8.31 11.43
C GLY A 333 4.44 -7.89 10.06
N ILE A 334 4.48 -6.58 9.78
CA ILE A 334 5.00 -6.04 8.50
C ILE A 334 6.51 -6.12 8.46
N ALA A 335 7.20 -5.79 9.54
CA ALA A 335 8.65 -5.86 9.65
C ALA A 335 9.15 -7.29 9.40
N SER A 336 8.53 -8.27 10.05
CA SER A 336 8.80 -9.70 9.85
C SER A 336 8.55 -10.14 8.41
N ALA A 337 7.40 -9.75 7.81
CA ALA A 337 7.08 -10.09 6.43
C ALA A 337 8.10 -9.52 5.43
N VAL A 338 8.53 -8.27 5.62
CA VAL A 338 9.55 -7.61 4.80
C VAL A 338 10.89 -8.34 4.91
N GLN A 339 11.35 -8.64 6.12
CA GLN A 339 12.62 -9.35 6.34
C GLN A 339 12.60 -10.74 5.70
N GLN A 340 11.54 -11.51 5.93
CA GLN A 340 11.40 -12.85 5.35
C GLN A 340 11.34 -12.83 3.82
N TYR A 341 10.66 -11.83 3.25
CA TYR A 341 10.58 -11.66 1.81
C TYR A 341 11.96 -11.34 1.19
N ILE A 342 12.73 -10.45 1.80
CA ILE A 342 14.10 -10.13 1.38
C ILE A 342 14.99 -11.39 1.42
N LEU A 343 14.94 -12.16 2.52
CA LEU A 343 15.73 -13.37 2.70
C LEU A 343 15.41 -14.45 1.66
N ARG A 344 14.11 -14.68 1.36
CA ARG A 344 13.67 -15.65 0.34
C ARG A 344 14.12 -15.24 -1.06
N SER A 345 13.93 -13.98 -1.42
CA SER A 345 14.34 -13.48 -2.74
C SER A 345 15.84 -13.61 -3.01
N ARG A 346 16.67 -13.50 -1.97
CA ARG A 346 18.13 -13.73 -2.09
C ARG A 346 18.47 -15.18 -2.38
N LYS A 347 17.74 -16.13 -1.79
CA LYS A 347 17.96 -17.58 -2.02
C LYS A 347 17.54 -18.03 -3.41
N GLU A 348 16.55 -17.38 -3.98
CA GLU A 348 16.06 -17.69 -5.34
C GLU A 348 16.95 -17.09 -6.44
N SER A 349 17.84 -16.17 -6.09
CA SER A 349 18.77 -15.50 -7.02
C SER A 349 20.16 -16.15 -7.09
N VAL A 350 20.43 -17.14 -6.24
CA VAL A 350 21.63 -17.99 -6.22
C VAL A 350 21.34 -19.34 -6.86
#